data_33570e5aeadf120f34eeed2d6ec2e411
#
_entry.id   33570e5aeadf120f34eeed2d6ec2e411
#
_cell.length_a   1.000
_cell.length_b   1.000
_cell.length_c   1.000
_cell.angle_alpha   90.00
_cell.angle_beta   90.00
_cell.angle_gamma   90.00
#
_symmetry.space_group_name_H-M   'P 1'
#
loop_
_entity.id
_entity.type
_entity.pdbx_description
1 polymer ?
#
loop_
_entity_poly.entity_id
_entity_poly.type
_entity_poly.pdbx_seq_one_letter_code
_entity_poly.pdbx_strand_id
1 'polypeptide(L)'
;MRGSGTPRQFSTQLAVIGSGIAGFAASIFAVNRQIATAQVGNTGALAYTTGYLDLIGKRGGAVVVDPWQALASLRESEPKHPLSRLDAGDIRQAFTEFTDFLGACGLAYSAPGTDNLTALTPAGTLKQTLCVPATMAAGPRALAADAPCVIVDFKGLKGFSGAELAANLRQRWPQLTTQRIVFPGMERGEIYPEVMARALEVAATREQLAAALRAVAGTAKLIGLPAILGMHRPDQVRAELERLTGREIFEIPTMPPSVPGIRLRELMQQVLPQKGVTLIPQQRVTALSFEGDGATLALCDAFGPIRVHAQAVILATGRFLSGGLEAHPAGIREHLLDLPVTQPADRADWYRARYTDPRGHPINSAGIEIDDSFRPLTGEGRRYHERLFAAGVILAHQDWIRGRSGTGIAIATAFKAVTEAERFLAGRQTMVPGASPLQCH
;
A
#
# COMPACT_ATOMS: atom_id res chain seq x y z
N MET A 1 27.03 19.09 18.32
CA MET A 1 28.29 18.77 17.63
C MET A 1 27.96 17.97 16.36
N ARG A 2 28.09 18.57 15.18
CA ARG A 2 27.89 17.85 13.91
C ARG A 2 29.21 17.12 13.59
N GLY A 3 29.20 15.80 13.64
CA GLY A 3 30.37 14.99 13.30
C GLY A 3 30.79 15.24 11.86
N SER A 4 32.02 15.67 11.65
CA SER A 4 32.69 15.87 10.36
C SER A 4 33.16 14.52 9.78
N GLY A 5 32.31 13.50 9.79
CA GLY A 5 32.64 12.21 9.20
C GLY A 5 32.47 12.25 7.68
N THR A 6 33.36 11.54 6.96
CA THR A 6 33.20 11.32 5.52
C THR A 6 31.83 10.67 5.26
N PRO A 7 31.03 11.16 4.30
CA PRO A 7 29.71 10.58 3.98
C PRO A 7 29.84 9.11 3.60
N ARG A 8 28.98 8.25 4.16
CA ARG A 8 28.80 6.88 3.63
C ARG A 8 28.17 6.98 2.26
N GLN A 9 28.71 6.24 1.29
CA GLN A 9 28.29 6.31 -0.10
C GLN A 9 27.71 4.98 -0.56
N PHE A 10 26.61 5.04 -1.29
CA PHE A 10 25.98 3.91 -1.96
C PHE A 10 25.79 4.25 -3.44
N SER A 11 26.02 3.28 -4.31
CA SER A 11 25.76 3.44 -5.75
C SER A 11 24.73 2.41 -6.20
N THR A 12 23.80 2.83 -7.05
CA THR A 12 22.70 2.00 -7.53
C THR A 12 22.25 2.43 -8.93
N GLN A 13 21.48 1.59 -9.62
CA GLN A 13 20.85 1.98 -10.89
C GLN A 13 19.59 2.82 -10.63
N LEU A 14 18.77 2.42 -9.64
CA LEU A 14 17.51 3.06 -9.33
C LEU A 14 17.44 3.45 -7.83
N ALA A 15 17.17 4.71 -7.54
CA ALA A 15 16.80 5.14 -6.20
C ALA A 15 15.29 5.34 -6.09
N VAL A 16 14.66 4.78 -5.07
CA VAL A 16 13.24 4.95 -4.76
C VAL A 16 13.11 5.79 -3.49
N ILE A 17 12.46 6.94 -3.58
CA ILE A 17 12.22 7.83 -2.44
C ILE A 17 10.79 7.65 -1.95
N GLY A 18 10.63 6.92 -0.86
CA GLY A 18 9.35 6.64 -0.22
C GLY A 18 9.24 5.21 0.31
N SER A 19 8.55 5.03 1.44
CA SER A 19 8.32 3.75 2.12
C SER A 19 6.83 3.44 2.31
N GLY A 20 5.98 4.03 1.47
CA GLY A 20 4.57 3.66 1.29
C GLY A 20 4.41 2.52 0.30
N ILE A 21 3.15 2.15 -0.03
CA ILE A 21 2.85 1.09 -1.01
C ILE A 21 3.52 1.36 -2.36
N ALA A 22 3.50 2.59 -2.86
CA ALA A 22 4.11 2.94 -4.14
C ALA A 22 5.64 2.69 -4.15
N GLY A 23 6.34 3.09 -3.07
CA GLY A 23 7.78 2.85 -2.95
C GLY A 23 8.13 1.38 -2.84
N PHE A 24 7.41 0.61 -2.06
CA PHE A 24 7.61 -0.83 -1.95
C PHE A 24 7.24 -1.57 -3.25
N ALA A 25 6.15 -1.19 -3.90
CA ALA A 25 5.79 -1.74 -5.20
C ALA A 25 6.89 -1.45 -6.26
N ALA A 26 7.41 -0.23 -6.30
CA ALA A 26 8.53 0.12 -7.17
C ALA A 26 9.76 -0.75 -6.90
N SER A 27 10.11 -0.97 -5.64
CA SER A 27 11.24 -1.83 -5.28
C SER A 27 11.00 -3.30 -5.67
N ILE A 28 9.79 -3.83 -5.51
CA ILE A 28 9.41 -5.18 -5.96
C ILE A 28 9.57 -5.29 -7.47
N PHE A 29 8.98 -4.35 -8.23
CA PHE A 29 9.05 -4.38 -9.69
C PHE A 29 10.47 -4.22 -10.22
N ALA A 30 11.31 -3.43 -9.53
CA ALA A 30 12.72 -3.29 -9.85
C ALA A 30 13.50 -4.59 -9.59
N VAL A 31 13.27 -5.27 -8.46
CA VAL A 31 13.86 -6.58 -8.14
C VAL A 31 13.51 -7.61 -9.21
N ASN A 32 12.24 -7.68 -9.63
CA ASN A 32 11.78 -8.63 -10.65
C ASN A 32 12.43 -8.37 -12.03
N ARG A 33 12.89 -7.13 -12.27
CA ARG A 33 13.63 -6.70 -13.48
C ARG A 33 15.14 -6.68 -13.29
N GLN A 34 15.63 -7.19 -12.15
CA GLN A 34 17.06 -7.23 -11.81
C GLN A 34 17.74 -5.84 -11.82
N ILE A 35 16.99 -4.79 -11.54
CA ILE A 35 17.52 -3.43 -11.43
C ILE A 35 18.07 -3.23 -10.02
N ALA A 36 19.38 -2.97 -9.91
CA ALA A 36 20.02 -2.65 -8.63
C ALA A 36 19.32 -1.41 -8.01
N THR A 37 18.76 -1.57 -6.82
CA THR A 37 17.85 -0.58 -6.22
C THR A 37 18.25 -0.19 -4.81
N ALA A 38 18.21 1.10 -4.51
CA ALA A 38 18.22 1.62 -3.15
C ALA A 38 16.86 2.29 -2.83
N GLN A 39 16.28 1.96 -1.69
CA GLN A 39 15.03 2.60 -1.23
C GLN A 39 15.27 3.37 0.05
N VAL A 40 14.87 4.63 0.04
CA VAL A 40 14.96 5.54 1.20
C VAL A 40 13.56 5.94 1.61
N GLY A 41 13.24 5.84 2.88
CA GLY A 41 11.94 6.32 3.36
C GLY A 41 11.85 6.40 4.86
N ASN A 42 11.13 7.40 5.33
CA ASN A 42 10.81 7.57 6.72
C ASN A 42 9.61 6.66 7.09
N THR A 43 8.53 7.23 7.56
CA THR A 43 7.35 6.49 8.00
C THR A 43 6.32 6.45 6.89
N GLY A 44 6.19 5.33 6.21
CA GLY A 44 5.10 5.14 5.25
C GLY A 44 3.77 4.90 5.96
N ALA A 45 2.66 5.26 5.29
CA ALA A 45 1.30 5.00 5.77
C ALA A 45 0.92 3.49 5.74
N LEU A 46 1.88 2.60 5.50
CA LEU A 46 1.62 1.18 5.26
C LEU A 46 0.96 0.49 6.46
N ALA A 47 1.37 0.81 7.69
CA ALA A 47 0.76 0.27 8.91
C ALA A 47 -0.70 0.69 9.12
N TYR A 48 -1.19 1.66 8.35
CA TYR A 48 -2.58 2.13 8.44
C TYR A 48 -3.51 1.54 7.38
N THR A 49 -2.99 0.70 6.47
CA THR A 49 -3.82 0.03 5.46
C THR A 49 -4.59 -1.15 6.06
N THR A 50 -5.79 -1.39 5.57
CA THR A 50 -6.58 -2.59 5.87
C THR A 50 -5.98 -3.87 5.27
N GLY A 51 -4.97 -3.76 4.43
CA GLY A 51 -4.45 -4.85 3.61
C GLY A 51 -5.18 -5.02 2.28
N TYR A 52 -6.30 -4.35 2.07
CA TYR A 52 -7.03 -4.41 0.80
C TYR A 52 -6.31 -3.67 -0.32
N LEU A 53 -6.34 -4.25 -1.52
CA LEU A 53 -5.75 -3.65 -2.71
C LEU A 53 -6.88 -3.17 -3.63
N ASP A 54 -7.21 -1.88 -3.51
CA ASP A 54 -8.29 -1.24 -4.24
C ASP A 54 -7.79 -0.75 -5.60
N LEU A 55 -8.56 -0.93 -6.68
CA LEU A 55 -8.29 -0.25 -7.96
C LEU A 55 -9.16 1.00 -8.11
N ILE A 56 -10.47 0.84 -8.22
CA ILE A 56 -11.48 1.90 -8.20
C ILE A 56 -12.69 1.34 -7.45
N GLY A 57 -12.92 1.80 -6.23
CA GLY A 57 -14.03 1.32 -5.39
C GLY A 57 -15.28 2.19 -5.48
N LYS A 58 -15.13 3.46 -5.85
CA LYS A 58 -16.22 4.42 -6.04
C LYS A 58 -15.94 5.39 -7.17
N ARG A 59 -17.02 5.85 -7.84
CA ARG A 59 -16.96 6.90 -8.85
C ARG A 59 -18.20 7.78 -8.78
N GLY A 60 -18.03 9.11 -8.75
CA GLY A 60 -19.16 10.04 -8.61
C GLY A 60 -20.05 9.78 -7.39
N GLY A 61 -19.50 9.17 -6.31
CA GLY A 61 -20.26 8.74 -5.13
C GLY A 61 -20.89 7.35 -5.24
N ALA A 62 -21.04 6.80 -6.45
CA ALA A 62 -21.59 5.46 -6.68
C ALA A 62 -20.56 4.36 -6.38
N VAL A 63 -21.04 3.20 -5.94
CA VAL A 63 -20.24 1.98 -5.75
C VAL A 63 -19.88 1.40 -7.12
N VAL A 64 -18.62 0.99 -7.28
CA VAL A 64 -18.11 0.37 -8.51
C VAL A 64 -18.03 -1.14 -8.32
N VAL A 65 -18.78 -1.90 -9.10
CA VAL A 65 -18.73 -3.36 -9.15
C VAL A 65 -17.63 -3.79 -10.12
N ASP A 66 -17.68 -3.35 -11.38
CA ASP A 66 -16.66 -3.61 -12.40
C ASP A 66 -15.63 -2.45 -12.44
N PRO A 67 -14.43 -2.63 -11.86
CA PRO A 67 -13.41 -1.60 -11.84
C PRO A 67 -12.77 -1.36 -13.21
N TRP A 68 -12.86 -2.32 -14.13
CA TRP A 68 -12.28 -2.21 -15.48
C TRP A 68 -13.15 -1.37 -16.40
N GLN A 69 -14.46 -1.52 -16.32
CA GLN A 69 -15.41 -0.64 -16.99
C GLN A 69 -15.31 0.79 -16.41
N ALA A 70 -15.20 0.92 -15.09
CA ALA A 70 -14.99 2.21 -14.45
C ALA A 70 -13.67 2.88 -14.92
N LEU A 71 -12.61 2.11 -15.12
CA LEU A 71 -11.33 2.58 -15.67
C LEU A 71 -11.50 3.07 -17.12
N ALA A 72 -12.22 2.34 -17.96
CA ALA A 72 -12.48 2.76 -19.33
C ALA A 72 -13.22 4.12 -19.36
N SER A 73 -14.28 4.26 -18.58
CA SER A 73 -15.01 5.52 -18.45
C SER A 73 -14.17 6.66 -17.84
N LEU A 74 -13.23 6.32 -16.91
CA LEU A 74 -12.31 7.30 -16.32
C LEU A 74 -11.38 7.89 -17.38
N ARG A 75 -10.87 7.08 -18.29
CA ARG A 75 -10.00 7.52 -19.40
C ARG A 75 -10.68 8.53 -20.32
N GLU A 76 -11.97 8.34 -20.59
CA GLU A 76 -12.74 9.25 -21.45
C GLU A 76 -13.02 10.58 -20.76
N SER A 77 -13.39 10.56 -19.48
CA SER A 77 -13.84 11.76 -18.74
C SER A 77 -12.73 12.52 -18.05
N GLU A 78 -11.66 11.83 -17.64
CA GLU A 78 -10.54 12.37 -16.83
C GLU A 78 -9.20 11.92 -17.41
N PRO A 79 -8.81 12.38 -18.62
CA PRO A 79 -7.60 11.90 -19.31
C PRO A 79 -6.31 12.24 -18.56
N LYS A 80 -6.32 13.24 -17.68
CA LYS A 80 -5.18 13.61 -16.84
C LYS A 80 -5.03 12.76 -15.59
N HIS A 81 -6.05 11.96 -15.23
CA HIS A 81 -5.97 11.06 -14.07
C HIS A 81 -4.83 10.03 -14.26
N PRO A 82 -3.99 9.77 -13.25
CA PRO A 82 -2.83 8.87 -13.41
C PRO A 82 -3.18 7.48 -13.95
N LEU A 83 -4.31 6.89 -13.54
CA LEU A 83 -4.76 5.59 -14.06
C LEU A 83 -5.23 5.66 -15.51
N SER A 84 -5.64 6.83 -16.00
CA SER A 84 -6.06 7.01 -17.40
C SER A 84 -4.89 6.92 -18.39
N ARG A 85 -3.67 7.10 -17.90
CA ARG A 85 -2.42 7.01 -18.69
C ARG A 85 -1.85 5.58 -18.79
N LEU A 86 -2.56 4.58 -18.25
CA LEU A 86 -2.11 3.21 -18.17
C LEU A 86 -3.06 2.28 -18.92
N ASP A 87 -2.57 1.26 -19.57
CA ASP A 87 -3.41 0.23 -20.14
C ASP A 87 -3.99 -0.69 -19.07
N ALA A 88 -5.19 -1.23 -19.31
CA ALA A 88 -5.83 -2.17 -18.39
C ALA A 88 -5.00 -3.44 -18.22
N GLY A 89 -4.29 -3.88 -19.28
CA GLY A 89 -3.35 -4.99 -19.25
C GLY A 89 -2.20 -4.74 -18.30
N ASP A 90 -1.55 -3.56 -18.40
CA ASP A 90 -0.45 -3.16 -17.53
C ASP A 90 -0.90 -3.10 -16.06
N ILE A 91 -2.12 -2.59 -15.79
CA ILE A 91 -2.67 -2.54 -14.44
C ILE A 91 -2.91 -3.95 -13.90
N ARG A 92 -3.49 -4.87 -14.69
CA ARG A 92 -3.67 -6.27 -14.28
C ARG A 92 -2.33 -6.92 -13.98
N GLN A 93 -1.35 -6.75 -14.85
CA GLN A 93 -0.01 -7.27 -14.67
C GLN A 93 0.64 -6.73 -13.39
N ALA A 94 0.52 -5.43 -13.12
CA ALA A 94 1.03 -4.79 -11.90
C ALA A 94 0.46 -5.43 -10.63
N PHE A 95 -0.86 -5.63 -10.58
CA PHE A 95 -1.51 -6.28 -9.44
C PHE A 95 -1.08 -7.74 -9.31
N THR A 96 -1.06 -8.49 -10.41
CA THR A 96 -0.62 -9.90 -10.42
C THR A 96 0.82 -10.03 -9.94
N GLU A 97 1.75 -9.27 -10.52
CA GLU A 97 3.16 -9.30 -10.15
C GLU A 97 3.38 -8.91 -8.67
N PHE A 98 2.61 -7.93 -8.17
CA PHE A 98 2.67 -7.51 -6.77
C PHE A 98 2.14 -8.59 -5.83
N THR A 99 0.97 -9.18 -6.12
CA THR A 99 0.36 -10.22 -5.27
C THR A 99 1.13 -11.53 -5.33
N ASP A 100 1.69 -11.90 -6.48
CA ASP A 100 2.54 -13.10 -6.64
C ASP A 100 3.81 -12.97 -5.80
N PHE A 101 4.46 -11.79 -5.82
CA PHE A 101 5.61 -11.53 -4.96
C PHE A 101 5.25 -11.68 -3.48
N LEU A 102 4.12 -11.11 -3.04
CA LEU A 102 3.65 -11.24 -1.65
C LEU A 102 3.36 -12.69 -1.29
N GLY A 103 2.69 -13.43 -2.19
CA GLY A 103 2.36 -14.84 -2.00
C GLY A 103 3.61 -15.72 -1.88
N ALA A 104 4.61 -15.50 -2.74
CA ALA A 104 5.91 -16.18 -2.68
C ALA A 104 6.67 -15.90 -1.37
N CYS A 105 6.36 -14.79 -0.71
CA CYS A 105 6.95 -14.39 0.57
C CYS A 105 6.07 -14.73 1.80
N GLY A 106 4.96 -15.45 1.62
CA GLY A 106 4.11 -15.94 2.72
C GLY A 106 2.92 -15.05 3.08
N LEU A 107 2.61 -14.03 2.28
CA LEU A 107 1.39 -13.22 2.39
C LEU A 107 0.55 -13.38 1.12
N ALA A 108 -0.24 -14.44 1.04
CA ALA A 108 -1.09 -14.69 -0.10
C ALA A 108 -2.27 -13.71 -0.20
N TYR A 109 -2.64 -13.37 -1.43
CA TYR A 109 -3.78 -12.52 -1.77
C TYR A 109 -4.69 -13.24 -2.77
N SER A 110 -5.95 -12.81 -2.84
CA SER A 110 -6.81 -13.19 -3.96
C SER A 110 -6.26 -12.61 -5.27
N ALA A 111 -6.40 -13.37 -6.36
CA ALA A 111 -6.06 -12.83 -7.68
C ALA A 111 -6.95 -11.64 -8.06
N PRO A 112 -6.47 -10.69 -8.88
CA PRO A 112 -7.30 -9.60 -9.41
C PRO A 112 -8.41 -10.18 -10.31
N GLY A 113 -9.67 -10.02 -9.87
CA GLY A 113 -10.84 -10.54 -10.57
C GLY A 113 -11.33 -9.61 -11.69
N THR A 114 -12.46 -10.01 -12.31
CA THR A 114 -13.24 -9.15 -13.22
C THR A 114 -13.99 -8.08 -12.45
N ASP A 115 -14.51 -8.43 -11.28
CA ASP A 115 -15.28 -7.56 -10.40
C ASP A 115 -14.57 -7.27 -9.08
N ASN A 116 -14.92 -6.17 -8.47
CA ASN A 116 -14.54 -5.88 -7.10
C ASN A 116 -15.22 -6.85 -6.11
N LEU A 117 -14.48 -7.25 -5.10
CA LEU A 117 -15.01 -7.95 -3.94
C LEU A 117 -15.68 -6.95 -2.99
N THR A 118 -16.79 -7.35 -2.39
CA THR A 118 -17.45 -6.58 -1.32
C THR A 118 -16.89 -7.02 0.04
N ALA A 119 -15.90 -6.30 0.53
CA ALA A 119 -15.16 -6.62 1.74
C ALA A 119 -15.69 -5.86 2.96
N LEU A 120 -15.46 -6.43 4.16
CA LEU A 120 -15.88 -5.89 5.45
C LEU A 120 -14.90 -4.84 5.95
N THR A 121 -15.40 -3.78 6.55
CA THR A 121 -14.59 -2.82 7.31
C THR A 121 -14.71 -3.08 8.81
N PRO A 122 -13.82 -2.53 9.65
CA PRO A 122 -13.89 -2.68 11.10
C PRO A 122 -15.23 -2.25 11.73
N ALA A 123 -15.87 -1.26 11.13
CA ALA A 123 -17.16 -0.72 11.60
C ALA A 123 -18.39 -1.44 11.01
N GLY A 124 -18.22 -2.55 10.27
CA GLY A 124 -19.34 -3.25 9.63
C GLY A 124 -19.93 -2.52 8.42
N THR A 125 -19.20 -1.57 7.84
CA THR A 125 -19.55 -1.04 6.52
C THR A 125 -18.92 -1.87 5.41
N LEU A 126 -19.38 -1.70 4.18
CA LEU A 126 -18.88 -2.45 3.04
C LEU A 126 -17.94 -1.61 2.19
N LYS A 127 -16.90 -2.25 1.67
CA LYS A 127 -15.90 -1.63 0.81
C LYS A 127 -15.66 -2.47 -0.42
N GLN A 128 -15.70 -1.83 -1.59
CA GLN A 128 -15.28 -2.45 -2.84
C GLN A 128 -13.76 -2.44 -2.95
N THR A 129 -13.18 -3.58 -3.28
CA THR A 129 -11.73 -3.76 -3.42
C THR A 129 -11.43 -4.85 -4.45
N LEU A 130 -10.32 -4.73 -5.17
CA LEU A 130 -9.97 -5.69 -6.22
C LEU A 130 -9.37 -6.97 -5.64
N CYS A 131 -8.48 -6.86 -4.65
CA CYS A 131 -7.86 -8.02 -4.00
C CYS A 131 -7.90 -7.88 -2.47
N VAL A 132 -7.99 -9.02 -1.80
CA VAL A 132 -7.94 -9.11 -0.33
C VAL A 132 -6.87 -10.13 0.09
N PRO A 133 -6.28 -9.99 1.29
CA PRO A 133 -5.46 -11.06 1.87
C PRO A 133 -6.23 -12.39 1.88
N ALA A 134 -5.56 -13.50 1.62
CA ALA A 134 -6.19 -14.83 1.59
C ALA A 134 -6.90 -15.16 2.90
N THR A 135 -6.39 -14.65 4.03
CA THR A 135 -7.03 -14.79 5.35
C THR A 135 -8.37 -14.06 5.47
N MET A 136 -8.67 -13.14 4.56
CA MET A 136 -9.92 -12.36 4.56
C MET A 136 -10.91 -12.80 3.46
N ALA A 137 -10.48 -13.66 2.55
CA ALA A 137 -11.25 -13.99 1.34
C ALA A 137 -12.59 -14.69 1.60
N ALA A 138 -12.72 -15.42 2.71
CA ALA A 138 -13.96 -16.09 3.06
C ALA A 138 -15.08 -15.11 3.51
N GLY A 139 -14.72 -13.95 4.07
CA GLY A 139 -15.70 -12.94 4.50
C GLY A 139 -16.60 -12.42 3.38
N PRO A 140 -16.07 -11.90 2.26
CA PRO A 140 -16.85 -11.51 1.09
C PRO A 140 -17.76 -12.61 0.53
N ARG A 141 -17.27 -13.85 0.47
CA ARG A 141 -18.06 -15.00 0.00
C ARG A 141 -19.20 -15.32 0.95
N ALA A 142 -18.93 -15.34 2.27
CA ALA A 142 -19.91 -15.62 3.30
C ALA A 142 -21.02 -14.55 3.33
N LEU A 143 -20.66 -13.28 3.19
CA LEU A 143 -21.59 -12.16 3.09
C LEU A 143 -22.50 -12.31 1.86
N ALA A 144 -21.92 -12.64 0.69
CA ALA A 144 -22.68 -12.79 -0.55
C ALA A 144 -23.67 -13.97 -0.50
N ALA A 145 -23.32 -15.03 0.23
CA ALA A 145 -24.12 -16.25 0.39
C ALA A 145 -25.10 -16.19 1.58
N ASP A 146 -25.14 -15.09 2.34
CA ASP A 146 -25.84 -15.00 3.64
C ASP A 146 -25.59 -16.24 4.52
N ALA A 147 -24.32 -16.67 4.61
CA ALA A 147 -23.96 -17.89 5.30
C ALA A 147 -24.02 -17.73 6.82
N PRO A 148 -24.44 -18.76 7.60
CA PRO A 148 -24.40 -18.73 9.05
C PRO A 148 -22.98 -18.45 9.56
N CYS A 149 -22.78 -17.31 10.21
CA CYS A 149 -21.48 -16.83 10.66
C CYS A 149 -21.53 -16.26 12.06
N VAL A 150 -20.47 -16.48 12.84
CA VAL A 150 -20.26 -15.82 14.12
C VAL A 150 -19.00 -14.95 14.07
N ILE A 151 -19.15 -13.69 14.40
CA ILE A 151 -18.01 -12.81 14.65
C ILE A 151 -17.62 -12.94 16.11
N VAL A 152 -16.39 -13.33 16.34
CA VAL A 152 -15.86 -13.43 17.70
C VAL A 152 -15.00 -12.22 18.01
N ASP A 153 -15.43 -11.48 19.02
CA ASP A 153 -14.77 -10.31 19.60
C ASP A 153 -14.10 -10.69 20.92
N PHE A 154 -13.15 -9.88 21.38
CA PHE A 154 -12.36 -10.17 22.57
C PHE A 154 -12.53 -9.09 23.64
N LYS A 155 -12.68 -9.50 24.90
CA LYS A 155 -12.76 -8.58 26.04
C LYS A 155 -11.50 -7.74 26.13
N GLY A 156 -11.63 -6.42 26.18
CA GLY A 156 -10.52 -5.47 26.26
C GLY A 156 -9.86 -5.10 24.92
N LEU A 157 -10.27 -5.71 23.82
CA LEU A 157 -9.71 -5.41 22.48
C LEU A 157 -10.02 -3.97 22.07
N LYS A 158 -8.98 -3.26 21.60
CA LYS A 158 -9.08 -1.94 21.00
C LYS A 158 -9.18 -1.99 19.48
N GLY A 159 -9.94 -1.04 18.91
CA GLY A 159 -10.03 -0.89 17.46
C GLY A 159 -10.90 -1.91 16.72
N PHE A 160 -11.72 -2.69 17.47
CA PHE A 160 -12.69 -3.62 16.89
C PHE A 160 -13.87 -3.85 17.83
N SER A 161 -15.06 -3.98 17.27
CA SER A 161 -16.29 -4.34 18.00
C SER A 161 -17.16 -5.24 17.14
N GLY A 162 -17.25 -6.53 17.51
CA GLY A 162 -18.12 -7.48 16.83
C GLY A 162 -19.60 -7.09 16.93
N ALA A 163 -20.01 -6.53 18.05
CA ALA A 163 -21.39 -6.07 18.24
C ALA A 163 -21.77 -4.90 17.31
N GLU A 164 -20.89 -3.91 17.17
CA GLU A 164 -21.08 -2.78 16.23
C GLU A 164 -21.15 -3.28 14.79
N LEU A 165 -20.19 -4.14 14.41
CA LEU A 165 -20.14 -4.75 13.09
C LEU A 165 -21.44 -5.50 12.75
N ALA A 166 -21.91 -6.37 13.64
CA ALA A 166 -23.15 -7.12 13.45
C ALA A 166 -24.38 -6.21 13.39
N ALA A 167 -24.45 -5.16 14.22
CA ALA A 167 -25.54 -4.20 14.19
C ALA A 167 -25.62 -3.47 12.83
N ASN A 168 -24.51 -3.04 12.29
CA ASN A 168 -24.45 -2.35 11.00
C ASN A 168 -24.71 -3.28 9.80
N LEU A 169 -24.43 -4.57 9.92
CA LEU A 169 -24.65 -5.57 8.86
C LEU A 169 -26.01 -6.28 8.97
N ARG A 170 -26.80 -6.07 10.01
CA ARG A 170 -28.01 -6.85 10.30
C ARG A 170 -28.98 -7.00 9.11
N GLN A 171 -29.13 -5.96 8.30
CA GLN A 171 -30.02 -6.01 7.12
C GLN A 171 -29.41 -6.74 5.93
N ARG A 172 -28.08 -6.75 5.85
CA ARG A 172 -27.31 -7.31 4.73
C ARG A 172 -26.85 -8.74 4.98
N TRP A 173 -26.74 -9.11 6.25
CA TRP A 173 -26.30 -10.43 6.68
C TRP A 173 -27.14 -10.90 7.89
N PRO A 174 -28.40 -11.30 7.68
CA PRO A 174 -29.31 -11.72 8.75
C PRO A 174 -28.80 -12.90 9.58
N GLN A 175 -28.03 -13.82 8.98
CA GLN A 175 -27.48 -14.99 9.67
C GLN A 175 -26.17 -14.72 10.40
N LEU A 176 -25.76 -13.43 10.51
CA LEU A 176 -24.59 -13.02 11.27
C LEU A 176 -24.93 -12.92 12.76
N THR A 177 -24.14 -13.59 13.59
CA THR A 177 -24.20 -13.48 15.04
C THR A 177 -22.86 -12.98 15.60
N THR A 178 -22.82 -12.63 16.87
CA THR A 178 -21.60 -12.17 17.53
C THR A 178 -21.43 -12.77 18.91
N GLN A 179 -20.21 -13.08 19.29
CA GLN A 179 -19.83 -13.54 20.62
C GLN A 179 -18.60 -12.76 21.11
N ARG A 180 -18.52 -12.56 22.41
CA ARG A 180 -17.35 -11.94 23.04
C ARG A 180 -16.74 -12.89 24.05
N ILE A 181 -15.47 -13.24 23.85
CA ILE A 181 -14.73 -14.16 24.72
C ILE A 181 -13.50 -13.47 25.30
N VAL A 182 -12.81 -14.16 26.21
CA VAL A 182 -11.49 -13.76 26.69
C VAL A 182 -10.43 -14.39 25.79
N PHE A 183 -9.43 -13.61 25.37
CA PHE A 183 -8.31 -14.16 24.63
C PHE A 183 -7.38 -14.92 25.61
N PRO A 184 -6.89 -16.13 25.26
CA PRO A 184 -6.05 -16.92 26.15
C PRO A 184 -4.80 -16.17 26.63
N GLY A 185 -4.60 -16.11 27.94
CA GLY A 185 -3.47 -15.41 28.55
C GLY A 185 -3.58 -13.88 28.60
N MET A 186 -4.77 -13.32 28.24
CA MET A 186 -5.01 -11.86 28.25
C MET A 186 -6.35 -11.54 28.93
N GLU A 187 -6.51 -11.97 30.18
CA GLU A 187 -7.77 -11.88 30.91
C GLU A 187 -8.09 -10.48 31.42
N ARG A 188 -7.08 -9.61 31.50
CA ARG A 188 -7.17 -8.28 32.11
C ARG A 188 -6.53 -7.19 31.26
N GLY A 189 -7.06 -5.97 31.39
CA GLY A 189 -6.51 -4.78 30.76
C GLY A 189 -6.96 -4.58 29.32
N GLU A 190 -6.27 -3.67 28.66
CA GLU A 190 -6.47 -3.38 27.24
C GLU A 190 -5.57 -4.28 26.40
N ILE A 191 -6.12 -4.81 25.31
CA ILE A 191 -5.38 -5.63 24.35
C ILE A 191 -5.44 -5.02 22.96
N TYR A 192 -4.38 -5.27 22.21
CA TYR A 192 -4.21 -4.74 20.85
C TYR A 192 -4.04 -5.88 19.85
N PRO A 193 -4.56 -5.71 18.61
CA PRO A 193 -4.52 -6.78 17.60
C PRO A 193 -3.12 -7.32 17.33
N GLU A 194 -2.09 -6.47 17.34
CA GLU A 194 -0.71 -6.90 17.12
C GLU A 194 -0.20 -7.83 18.21
N VAL A 195 -0.51 -7.56 19.49
CA VAL A 195 -0.11 -8.42 20.61
C VAL A 195 -0.75 -9.79 20.50
N MET A 196 -2.03 -9.83 20.13
CA MET A 196 -2.76 -11.09 19.91
C MET A 196 -2.18 -11.86 18.70
N ALA A 197 -1.88 -11.16 17.61
CA ALA A 197 -1.29 -11.79 16.43
C ALA A 197 0.07 -12.41 16.73
N ARG A 198 0.92 -11.75 17.53
CA ARG A 198 2.20 -12.31 17.98
C ARG A 198 2.00 -13.50 18.92
N ALA A 199 1.01 -13.47 19.81
CA ALA A 199 0.70 -14.58 20.67
C ALA A 199 0.24 -15.83 19.89
N LEU A 200 -0.45 -15.66 18.77
CA LEU A 200 -0.88 -16.77 17.90
C LEU A 200 0.24 -17.40 17.07
N GLU A 201 1.47 -16.89 17.11
CA GLU A 201 2.64 -17.61 16.60
C GLU A 201 2.97 -18.85 17.47
N VAL A 202 2.45 -18.91 18.71
CA VAL A 202 2.66 -20.03 19.65
C VAL A 202 1.54 -21.06 19.50
N ALA A 203 1.89 -22.33 19.28
CA ALA A 203 0.93 -23.42 19.06
C ALA A 203 -0.05 -23.61 20.21
N ALA A 204 0.43 -23.59 21.47
CA ALA A 204 -0.42 -23.72 22.66
C ALA A 204 -1.49 -22.63 22.75
N THR A 205 -1.17 -21.38 22.34
CA THR A 205 -2.15 -20.28 22.29
C THR A 205 -3.22 -20.55 21.24
N ARG A 206 -2.84 -21.09 20.06
CA ARG A 206 -3.80 -21.48 19.01
C ARG A 206 -4.74 -22.59 19.49
N GLU A 207 -4.24 -23.60 20.17
CA GLU A 207 -5.04 -24.70 20.73
C GLU A 207 -6.05 -24.19 21.76
N GLN A 208 -5.62 -23.33 22.68
CA GLN A 208 -6.49 -22.70 23.68
C GLN A 208 -7.56 -21.83 23.03
N LEU A 209 -7.16 -21.01 22.05
CA LEU A 209 -8.12 -20.18 21.30
C LEU A 209 -9.12 -21.05 20.55
N ALA A 210 -8.68 -22.11 19.87
CA ALA A 210 -9.56 -23.00 19.14
C ALA A 210 -10.59 -23.68 20.07
N ALA A 211 -10.19 -24.07 21.30
CA ALA A 211 -11.12 -24.61 22.31
C ALA A 211 -12.18 -23.57 22.69
N ALA A 212 -11.78 -22.31 22.93
CA ALA A 212 -12.70 -21.22 23.26
C ALA A 212 -13.64 -20.89 22.07
N LEU A 213 -13.12 -20.90 20.84
CA LEU A 213 -13.93 -20.69 19.63
C LEU A 213 -14.98 -21.79 19.43
N ARG A 214 -14.62 -23.06 19.60
CA ARG A 214 -15.59 -24.19 19.53
C ARG A 214 -16.73 -24.04 20.50
N ALA A 215 -16.45 -23.57 21.73
CA ALA A 215 -17.47 -23.41 22.77
C ALA A 215 -18.55 -22.37 22.39
N VAL A 216 -18.23 -21.39 21.53
CA VAL A 216 -19.14 -20.28 21.16
C VAL A 216 -19.61 -20.31 19.71
N ALA A 217 -19.05 -21.20 18.87
CA ALA A 217 -19.36 -21.25 17.44
C ALA A 217 -20.81 -21.68 17.13
N GLY A 218 -21.46 -22.43 18.03
CA GLY A 218 -22.84 -22.91 17.83
C GLY A 218 -23.00 -23.63 16.48
N THR A 219 -24.02 -23.22 15.71
CA THR A 219 -24.35 -23.73 14.37
C THR A 219 -23.66 -22.97 13.23
N ALA A 220 -22.85 -21.95 13.54
CA ALA A 220 -22.16 -21.17 12.52
C ALA A 220 -21.22 -22.05 11.70
N LYS A 221 -21.21 -21.83 10.37
CA LYS A 221 -20.29 -22.50 9.44
C LYS A 221 -18.94 -21.79 9.38
N LEU A 222 -18.96 -20.47 9.61
CA LEU A 222 -17.77 -19.61 9.56
C LEU A 222 -17.60 -18.84 10.87
N ILE A 223 -16.33 -18.58 11.19
CA ILE A 223 -15.93 -17.72 12.30
C ILE A 223 -15.15 -16.53 11.74
N GLY A 224 -15.67 -15.32 11.93
CA GLY A 224 -14.94 -14.09 11.66
C GLY A 224 -14.19 -13.61 12.89
N LEU A 225 -12.92 -13.30 12.74
CA LEU A 225 -12.04 -12.78 13.78
C LEU A 225 -11.54 -11.38 13.42
N PRO A 226 -11.24 -10.49 14.37
CA PRO A 226 -10.39 -9.35 14.07
C PRO A 226 -9.07 -9.84 13.48
N ALA A 227 -8.40 -9.02 12.67
CA ALA A 227 -7.15 -9.39 12.01
C ALA A 227 -6.03 -9.62 13.04
N ILE A 228 -5.88 -10.89 13.46
CA ILE A 228 -4.96 -11.36 14.52
C ILE A 228 -4.27 -12.69 14.19
N LEU A 229 -4.47 -13.26 12.99
CA LEU A 229 -3.98 -14.62 12.65
C LEU A 229 -2.46 -14.67 12.41
N GLY A 230 -1.66 -14.30 13.41
CA GLY A 230 -0.20 -14.31 13.33
C GLY A 230 0.37 -13.08 12.58
N MET A 231 1.67 -12.92 12.65
CA MET A 231 2.40 -11.83 11.99
C MET A 231 3.12 -12.29 10.73
N HIS A 232 3.73 -13.48 10.76
CA HIS A 232 4.65 -13.93 9.72
C HIS A 232 4.05 -14.98 8.78
N ARG A 233 3.15 -15.84 9.28
CA ARG A 233 2.53 -16.95 8.52
C ARG A 233 1.03 -17.02 8.77
N PRO A 234 0.27 -15.98 8.41
CA PRO A 234 -1.15 -15.87 8.73
C PRO A 234 -1.99 -17.00 8.14
N ASP A 235 -1.66 -17.49 6.93
CA ASP A 235 -2.37 -18.61 6.31
C ASP A 235 -2.16 -19.93 7.04
N GLN A 236 -0.98 -20.17 7.61
CA GLN A 236 -0.73 -21.37 8.41
C GLN A 236 -1.48 -21.31 9.74
N VAL A 237 -1.48 -20.16 10.41
CA VAL A 237 -2.26 -19.94 11.64
C VAL A 237 -3.75 -20.13 11.37
N ARG A 238 -4.27 -19.60 10.27
CA ARG A 238 -5.66 -19.81 9.82
C ARG A 238 -5.96 -21.27 9.62
N ALA A 239 -5.19 -21.98 8.80
CA ALA A 239 -5.39 -23.38 8.47
C ALA A 239 -5.36 -24.29 9.72
N GLU A 240 -4.48 -23.99 10.68
CA GLU A 240 -4.41 -24.72 11.93
C GLU A 240 -5.65 -24.50 12.80
N LEU A 241 -6.10 -23.26 12.94
CA LEU A 241 -7.33 -22.93 13.67
C LEU A 241 -8.57 -23.55 12.99
N GLU A 242 -8.64 -23.54 11.66
CA GLU A 242 -9.71 -24.22 10.89
C GLU A 242 -9.73 -25.72 11.17
N ARG A 243 -8.57 -26.37 11.15
CA ARG A 243 -8.42 -27.79 11.49
C ARG A 243 -8.86 -28.09 12.93
N LEU A 244 -8.45 -27.24 13.88
CA LEU A 244 -8.77 -27.41 15.30
C LEU A 244 -10.24 -27.13 15.62
N THR A 245 -10.87 -26.18 14.92
CA THR A 245 -12.27 -25.80 15.18
C THR A 245 -13.27 -26.57 14.35
N GLY A 246 -12.86 -27.10 13.19
CA GLY A 246 -13.76 -27.69 12.18
C GLY A 246 -14.64 -26.62 11.50
N ARG A 247 -14.22 -25.37 11.49
CA ARG A 247 -14.96 -24.23 10.89
C ARG A 247 -14.03 -23.45 9.98
N GLU A 248 -14.58 -22.87 8.90
CA GLU A 248 -13.86 -21.92 8.09
C GLU A 248 -13.63 -20.62 8.87
N ILE A 249 -12.41 -20.07 8.82
CA ILE A 249 -12.03 -18.87 9.59
C ILE A 249 -11.56 -17.77 8.64
N PHE A 250 -11.98 -16.54 8.93
CA PHE A 250 -11.51 -15.38 8.20
C PHE A 250 -11.24 -14.19 9.12
N GLU A 251 -10.36 -13.30 8.65
CA GLU A 251 -10.04 -12.04 9.32
C GLU A 251 -10.91 -10.89 8.82
N ILE A 252 -11.14 -9.95 9.71
CA ILE A 252 -11.74 -8.64 9.44
C ILE A 252 -10.72 -7.59 9.88
N PRO A 253 -10.41 -6.56 9.06
CA PRO A 253 -9.50 -5.51 9.47
C PRO A 253 -9.92 -4.87 10.80
N THR A 254 -8.94 -4.39 11.55
CA THR A 254 -9.16 -3.55 12.73
C THR A 254 -8.94 -2.07 12.40
N MET A 255 -9.33 -1.17 13.29
CA MET A 255 -8.94 0.24 13.18
C MET A 255 -7.42 0.37 13.21
N PRO A 256 -6.84 1.33 12.47
CA PRO A 256 -5.39 1.52 12.43
C PRO A 256 -4.77 1.90 13.81
N PRO A 257 -3.50 1.50 14.05
CA PRO A 257 -2.66 0.67 13.18
C PRO A 257 -3.19 -0.77 13.08
N SER A 258 -3.12 -1.37 11.90
CA SER A 258 -3.73 -2.67 11.63
C SER A 258 -2.68 -3.76 11.37
N VAL A 259 -2.96 -4.97 11.84
CA VAL A 259 -2.08 -6.13 11.64
C VAL A 259 -1.76 -6.40 10.16
N PRO A 260 -2.71 -6.36 9.20
CA PRO A 260 -2.38 -6.53 7.79
C PRO A 260 -1.37 -5.52 7.25
N GLY A 261 -1.48 -4.25 7.67
CA GLY A 261 -0.52 -3.22 7.29
C GLY A 261 0.86 -3.42 7.93
N ILE A 262 0.89 -3.86 9.19
CA ILE A 262 2.13 -4.18 9.89
C ILE A 262 2.82 -5.39 9.24
N ARG A 263 2.07 -6.45 8.90
CA ARG A 263 2.58 -7.61 8.15
C ARG A 263 3.26 -7.20 6.84
N LEU A 264 2.61 -6.36 6.05
CA LEU A 264 3.18 -5.85 4.80
C LEU A 264 4.49 -5.09 5.05
N ARG A 265 4.52 -4.22 6.06
CA ARG A 265 5.71 -3.44 6.39
C ARG A 265 6.87 -4.34 6.84
N GLU A 266 6.63 -5.25 7.78
CA GLU A 266 7.66 -6.16 8.31
C GLU A 266 8.17 -7.09 7.21
N LEU A 267 7.28 -7.65 6.39
CA LEU A 267 7.65 -8.48 5.25
C LEU A 267 8.60 -7.73 4.29
N MET A 268 8.23 -6.50 3.88
CA MET A 268 9.03 -5.71 2.95
C MET A 268 10.40 -5.37 3.53
N GLN A 269 10.44 -4.97 4.80
CA GLN A 269 11.69 -4.65 5.48
C GLN A 269 12.61 -5.86 5.65
N GLN A 270 12.06 -7.05 5.73
CA GLN A 270 12.82 -8.29 5.84
C GLN A 270 13.25 -8.85 4.48
N VAL A 271 12.35 -8.88 3.51
CA VAL A 271 12.55 -9.60 2.25
C VAL A 271 13.32 -8.77 1.22
N LEU A 272 13.06 -7.48 1.10
CA LEU A 272 13.72 -6.65 0.08
C LEU A 272 15.24 -6.61 0.22
N PRO A 273 15.83 -6.48 1.43
CA PRO A 273 17.28 -6.60 1.60
C PRO A 273 17.82 -7.97 1.18
N GLN A 274 17.10 -9.06 1.46
CA GLN A 274 17.49 -10.42 1.05
C GLN A 274 17.49 -10.60 -0.49
N LYS A 275 16.70 -9.76 -1.18
CA LYS A 275 16.63 -9.72 -2.64
C LYS A 275 17.53 -8.64 -3.26
N GLY A 276 18.48 -8.09 -2.49
CA GLY A 276 19.51 -7.16 -2.97
C GLY A 276 19.12 -5.68 -2.98
N VAL A 277 17.97 -5.31 -2.41
CA VAL A 277 17.61 -3.88 -2.27
C VAL A 277 18.39 -3.27 -1.10
N THR A 278 19.12 -2.19 -1.34
CA THR A 278 19.70 -1.37 -0.28
C THR A 278 18.57 -0.57 0.39
N LEU A 279 18.06 -1.07 1.52
CA LEU A 279 16.98 -0.40 2.24
C LEU A 279 17.55 0.54 3.30
N ILE A 280 17.20 1.82 3.23
CA ILE A 280 17.59 2.86 4.19
C ILE A 280 16.32 3.35 4.90
N PRO A 281 15.87 2.63 5.95
CA PRO A 281 14.60 2.91 6.65
C PRO A 281 14.74 4.09 7.59
N GLN A 282 13.61 4.71 7.91
CA GLN A 282 13.47 5.80 8.90
C GLN A 282 14.35 7.03 8.59
N GLN A 283 14.69 7.22 7.31
CA GLN A 283 15.45 8.37 6.86
C GLN A 283 14.65 9.20 5.85
N ARG A 284 14.92 10.50 5.86
CA ARG A 284 14.36 11.46 4.91
C ARG A 284 15.48 11.96 3.99
N VAL A 285 15.22 11.93 2.68
CA VAL A 285 16.08 12.62 1.72
C VAL A 285 15.92 14.13 1.93
N THR A 286 17.03 14.81 2.18
CA THR A 286 17.08 16.25 2.47
C THR A 286 17.43 17.08 1.25
N ALA A 287 18.10 16.49 0.26
CA ALA A 287 18.39 17.11 -1.02
C ALA A 287 18.52 16.05 -2.12
N LEU A 288 18.14 16.42 -3.33
CA LEU A 288 18.30 15.65 -4.55
C LEU A 288 18.88 16.57 -5.62
N SER A 289 20.04 16.22 -6.16
CA SER A 289 20.68 16.93 -7.28
C SER A 289 20.88 15.99 -8.47
N PHE A 290 20.88 16.57 -9.65
CA PHE A 290 21.18 15.88 -10.90
C PHE A 290 22.43 16.48 -11.50
N GLU A 291 23.53 15.72 -11.53
CA GLU A 291 24.83 16.17 -12.02
C GLU A 291 25.46 15.08 -12.90
N GLY A 292 26.02 15.50 -14.03
CA GLY A 292 26.67 14.57 -14.97
C GLY A 292 25.78 13.41 -15.35
N ASP A 293 26.23 12.20 -15.06
CA ASP A 293 25.56 10.95 -15.45
C ASP A 293 24.60 10.37 -14.42
N GLY A 294 24.31 11.07 -13.33
CA GLY A 294 23.56 10.52 -12.22
C GLY A 294 22.70 11.53 -11.47
N ALA A 295 22.10 11.00 -10.43
CA ALA A 295 21.40 11.74 -9.38
C ALA A 295 22.09 11.43 -8.05
N THR A 296 22.17 12.42 -7.18
CA THR A 296 22.72 12.26 -5.82
C THR A 296 21.67 12.62 -4.80
N LEU A 297 21.29 11.65 -3.96
CA LEU A 297 20.44 11.84 -2.82
C LEU A 297 21.29 12.10 -1.57
N ALA A 298 21.02 13.18 -0.86
CA ALA A 298 21.65 13.48 0.43
C ALA A 298 20.66 13.18 1.56
N LEU A 299 21.13 12.50 2.59
CA LEU A 299 20.39 12.21 3.83
C LEU A 299 21.37 12.07 5.00
N CYS A 300 20.86 12.00 6.21
CA CYS A 300 21.66 11.87 7.41
C CYS A 300 20.95 10.96 8.42
N ASP A 301 21.69 10.05 9.01
CA ASP A 301 21.21 9.28 10.16
C ASP A 301 22.03 9.57 11.44
N ALA A 302 21.83 8.76 12.48
CA ALA A 302 22.54 8.90 13.76
C ALA A 302 24.07 8.72 13.62
N PHE A 303 24.53 8.08 12.55
CA PHE A 303 25.94 7.81 12.29
C PHE A 303 26.60 8.82 11.32
N GLY A 304 25.84 9.80 10.86
CA GLY A 304 26.33 10.89 10.01
C GLY A 304 25.71 10.94 8.61
N PRO A 305 26.32 11.72 7.70
CA PRO A 305 25.79 11.93 6.35
C PRO A 305 25.88 10.68 5.49
N ILE A 306 24.87 10.52 4.64
CA ILE A 306 24.78 9.45 3.63
C ILE A 306 24.56 10.09 2.27
N ARG A 307 25.20 9.56 1.24
CA ARG A 307 24.95 9.90 -0.16
C ARG A 307 24.59 8.63 -0.95
N VAL A 308 23.48 8.70 -1.70
CA VAL A 308 23.09 7.65 -2.62
C VAL A 308 23.23 8.20 -4.04
N HIS A 309 24.11 7.58 -4.83
CA HIS A 309 24.29 7.89 -6.24
C HIS A 309 23.45 6.93 -7.07
N ALA A 310 22.58 7.44 -7.95
CA ALA A 310 21.66 6.65 -8.75
C ALA A 310 21.65 7.12 -10.20
N GLN A 311 21.38 6.21 -11.13
CA GLN A 311 21.23 6.55 -12.56
C GLN A 311 19.80 7.07 -12.85
N ALA A 312 18.81 6.59 -12.10
CA ALA A 312 17.41 7.04 -12.17
C ALA A 312 16.79 7.12 -10.76
N VAL A 313 15.75 7.93 -10.62
CA VAL A 313 15.06 8.16 -9.33
C VAL A 313 13.55 8.05 -9.53
N ILE A 314 12.87 7.36 -8.61
CA ILE A 314 11.41 7.36 -8.50
C ILE A 314 11.01 8.12 -7.24
N LEU A 315 10.23 9.19 -7.43
CA LEU A 315 9.61 9.97 -6.36
C LEU A 315 8.28 9.32 -5.96
N ALA A 316 8.27 8.60 -4.84
CA ALA A 316 7.11 7.91 -4.28
C ALA A 316 6.79 8.43 -2.86
N THR A 317 6.99 9.71 -2.64
CA THR A 317 6.98 10.39 -1.33
C THR A 317 5.58 10.59 -0.75
N GLY A 318 4.53 10.34 -1.53
CA GLY A 318 3.16 10.53 -1.10
C GLY A 318 2.79 12.00 -0.90
N ARG A 319 1.75 12.25 -0.09
CA ARG A 319 1.25 13.60 0.17
C ARG A 319 1.57 14.05 1.60
N PHE A 320 0.64 14.78 2.20
CA PHE A 320 0.77 15.45 3.50
C PHE A 320 1.21 14.54 4.65
N LEU A 321 0.62 13.35 4.80
CA LEU A 321 0.96 12.42 5.90
C LEU A 321 2.42 11.96 5.86
N SER A 322 2.96 11.76 4.67
CA SER A 322 4.34 11.27 4.46
C SER A 322 5.32 12.39 4.13
N GLY A 323 4.84 13.62 4.03
CA GLY A 323 5.67 14.82 3.83
C GLY A 323 6.19 15.01 2.40
N GLY A 324 5.59 14.38 1.39
CA GLY A 324 5.89 14.65 -0.02
C GLY A 324 5.31 15.98 -0.50
N LEU A 325 4.16 16.36 0.07
CA LEU A 325 3.56 17.68 -0.10
C LEU A 325 3.39 18.34 1.25
N GLU A 326 3.59 19.64 1.31
CA GLU A 326 3.43 20.47 2.50
C GLU A 326 2.46 21.62 2.23
N ALA A 327 1.55 21.85 3.19
CA ALA A 327 0.61 22.96 3.14
C ALA A 327 1.20 24.20 3.78
N HIS A 328 1.27 25.31 3.06
CA HIS A 328 1.73 26.61 3.49
C HIS A 328 0.63 27.67 3.38
N PRO A 329 0.74 28.84 4.00
CA PRO A 329 -0.21 29.92 3.80
C PRO A 329 -0.40 30.31 2.33
N ALA A 330 0.66 30.28 1.52
CA ALA A 330 0.65 30.63 0.12
C ALA A 330 0.25 29.49 -0.84
N GLY A 331 0.00 28.27 -0.34
CA GLY A 331 -0.35 27.15 -1.19
C GLY A 331 0.30 25.84 -0.75
N ILE A 332 0.24 24.84 -1.63
CA ILE A 332 0.85 23.53 -1.41
C ILE A 332 2.17 23.49 -2.20
N ARG A 333 3.22 22.95 -1.56
CA ARG A 333 4.56 22.79 -2.17
C ARG A 333 4.99 21.33 -2.13
N GLU A 334 5.73 20.92 -3.16
CA GLU A 334 6.50 19.69 -3.13
C GLU A 334 7.82 19.96 -2.37
N HIS A 335 8.12 19.09 -1.42
CA HIS A 335 9.14 19.38 -0.40
C HIS A 335 10.59 19.28 -0.89
N LEU A 336 10.89 18.37 -1.82
CA LEU A 336 12.28 17.96 -2.13
C LEU A 336 12.91 18.75 -3.28
N LEU A 337 12.14 18.97 -4.34
CA LEU A 337 12.61 19.58 -5.58
C LEU A 337 11.89 20.88 -5.93
N ASP A 338 10.93 21.29 -5.09
CA ASP A 338 10.03 22.43 -5.34
C ASP A 338 9.30 22.30 -6.68
N LEU A 339 8.90 21.07 -7.05
CA LEU A 339 8.14 20.79 -8.25
C LEU A 339 6.81 21.53 -8.24
N PRO A 340 6.34 22.04 -9.39
CA PRO A 340 5.03 22.67 -9.48
C PRO A 340 3.93 21.73 -9.03
N VAL A 341 3.06 22.21 -8.14
CA VAL A 341 1.92 21.48 -7.62
C VAL A 341 0.64 22.00 -8.24
N THR A 342 -0.07 21.13 -8.97
CA THR A 342 -1.44 21.41 -9.38
C THR A 342 -2.33 21.43 -8.14
N GLN A 343 -3.00 22.56 -7.90
CA GLN A 343 -3.83 22.80 -6.72
C GLN A 343 -4.89 23.87 -7.03
N PRO A 344 -5.95 24.02 -6.21
CA PRO A 344 -6.87 25.16 -6.32
C PRO A 344 -6.13 26.48 -6.19
N ALA A 345 -6.55 27.49 -6.97
CA ALA A 345 -5.89 28.79 -7.01
C ALA A 345 -5.90 29.47 -5.64
N ASP A 346 -7.05 29.44 -4.97
CA ASP A 346 -7.22 30.02 -3.64
C ASP A 346 -7.34 28.96 -2.55
N ARG A 347 -6.78 29.28 -1.39
CA ARG A 347 -6.90 28.42 -0.19
C ARG A 347 -8.36 28.26 0.25
N ALA A 348 -9.22 29.25 0.01
CA ALA A 348 -10.64 29.17 0.30
C ALA A 348 -11.35 28.06 -0.49
N ASP A 349 -10.81 27.68 -1.66
CA ASP A 349 -11.36 26.65 -2.54
C ASP A 349 -10.83 25.23 -2.20
N TRP A 350 -9.94 25.08 -1.22
CA TRP A 350 -9.41 23.77 -0.86
C TRP A 350 -10.48 22.80 -0.38
N TYR A 351 -11.49 23.33 0.33
CA TYR A 351 -12.54 22.51 0.96
C TYR A 351 -13.92 22.98 0.53
N ARG A 352 -14.81 22.02 0.35
CA ARG A 352 -16.25 22.29 0.23
C ARG A 352 -16.85 22.45 1.61
N ALA A 353 -18.01 23.15 1.70
CA ALA A 353 -18.67 23.45 2.97
C ALA A 353 -19.06 22.20 3.79
N ARG A 354 -19.41 21.10 3.10
CA ARG A 354 -19.74 19.83 3.79
C ARG A 354 -18.52 18.93 3.82
N TYR A 355 -18.11 18.49 5.00
CA TYR A 355 -17.00 17.53 5.17
C TYR A 355 -17.19 16.24 4.36
N THR A 356 -18.41 15.72 4.31
CA THR A 356 -18.79 14.50 3.58
C THR A 356 -19.31 14.77 2.17
N ASP A 357 -18.98 15.90 1.54
CA ASP A 357 -19.43 16.21 0.18
C ASP A 357 -19.07 15.07 -0.78
N PRO A 358 -20.04 14.50 -1.51
CA PRO A 358 -19.80 13.36 -2.41
C PRO A 358 -18.84 13.68 -3.56
N ARG A 359 -18.69 14.95 -3.92
CA ARG A 359 -17.75 15.42 -4.96
C ARG A 359 -16.31 15.45 -4.46
N GLY A 360 -16.05 15.18 -3.18
CA GLY A 360 -14.74 15.34 -2.56
C GLY A 360 -14.36 16.80 -2.31
N HIS A 361 -13.14 17.01 -1.87
CA HIS A 361 -12.56 18.33 -1.66
C HIS A 361 -11.50 18.59 -2.73
N PRO A 362 -11.46 19.77 -3.36
CA PRO A 362 -10.52 20.07 -4.44
C PRO A 362 -9.04 19.83 -4.07
N ILE A 363 -8.67 20.06 -2.81
CA ILE A 363 -7.32 19.76 -2.30
C ILE A 363 -6.93 18.28 -2.46
N ASN A 364 -7.92 17.37 -2.47
CA ASN A 364 -7.64 15.94 -2.61
C ASN A 364 -7.06 15.59 -3.99
N SER A 365 -7.25 16.44 -4.99
CA SER A 365 -6.69 16.25 -6.34
C SER A 365 -5.37 16.96 -6.55
N ALA A 366 -4.85 17.68 -5.52
CA ALA A 366 -3.57 18.35 -5.61
C ALA A 366 -2.41 17.36 -5.72
N GLY A 367 -1.39 17.70 -6.51
CA GLY A 367 -0.21 16.88 -6.70
C GLY A 367 0.68 17.37 -7.83
N ILE A 368 1.67 16.60 -8.20
CA ILE A 368 2.57 16.91 -9.30
C ILE A 368 2.04 16.37 -10.64
N GLU A 369 2.19 17.18 -11.70
CA GLU A 369 1.88 16.78 -13.06
C GLU A 369 2.97 15.86 -13.61
N ILE A 370 2.57 14.92 -14.49
CA ILE A 370 3.48 13.99 -15.16
C ILE A 370 3.20 13.91 -16.66
N ASP A 371 4.20 13.51 -17.43
CA ASP A 371 4.03 13.08 -18.82
C ASP A 371 3.60 11.58 -18.91
N ASP A 372 3.44 11.05 -20.13
CA ASP A 372 3.03 9.65 -20.36
C ASP A 372 4.11 8.64 -19.98
N SER A 373 5.35 9.08 -19.76
CA SER A 373 6.46 8.29 -19.22
C SER A 373 6.59 8.42 -17.70
N PHE A 374 5.61 9.03 -17.05
CA PHE A 374 5.58 9.27 -15.60
C PHE A 374 6.74 10.12 -15.08
N ARG A 375 7.23 11.03 -15.89
CA ARG A 375 8.21 12.05 -15.50
C ARG A 375 7.50 13.33 -15.05
N PRO A 376 7.89 13.91 -13.90
CA PRO A 376 7.36 15.19 -13.44
C PRO A 376 7.58 16.31 -14.46
N LEU A 377 6.60 17.21 -14.52
CA LEU A 377 6.60 18.36 -15.43
C LEU A 377 6.95 19.65 -14.68
N THR A 378 7.58 20.59 -15.40
CA THR A 378 7.76 21.99 -14.98
C THR A 378 6.44 22.75 -15.11
N GLY A 379 6.36 23.98 -14.58
CA GLY A 379 5.21 24.87 -14.75
C GLY A 379 4.89 25.22 -16.21
N GLU A 380 5.86 25.05 -17.12
CA GLU A 380 5.71 25.26 -18.56
C GLU A 380 5.30 23.97 -19.31
N GLY A 381 5.04 22.88 -18.59
CA GLY A 381 4.65 21.59 -19.19
C GLY A 381 5.80 20.80 -19.82
N ARG A 382 7.05 21.20 -19.58
CA ARG A 382 8.24 20.45 -20.03
C ARG A 382 8.64 19.43 -18.95
N ARG A 383 9.33 18.34 -19.33
CA ARG A 383 9.93 17.42 -18.37
C ARG A 383 10.87 18.15 -17.44
N TYR A 384 10.73 17.91 -16.13
CA TYR A 384 11.63 18.47 -15.13
C TYR A 384 13.05 17.90 -15.27
N HIS A 385 13.15 16.56 -15.35
CA HIS A 385 14.42 15.86 -15.59
C HIS A 385 14.20 14.46 -16.16
N GLU A 386 15.06 14.02 -17.10
CA GLU A 386 14.91 12.72 -17.77
C GLU A 386 15.08 11.51 -16.85
N ARG A 387 15.83 11.66 -15.75
CA ARG A 387 16.13 10.60 -14.77
C ARG A 387 15.09 10.52 -13.66
N LEU A 388 14.16 11.44 -13.60
CA LEU A 388 13.18 11.54 -12.53
C LEU A 388 11.83 11.01 -12.99
N PHE A 389 11.31 10.04 -12.23
CA PHE A 389 9.99 9.46 -12.39
C PHE A 389 9.18 9.68 -11.11
N ALA A 390 7.87 9.57 -11.19
CA ALA A 390 7.02 9.72 -10.02
C ALA A 390 5.90 8.68 -9.99
N ALA A 391 5.52 8.24 -8.79
CA ALA A 391 4.49 7.23 -8.59
C ALA A 391 3.69 7.44 -7.30
N GLY A 392 2.49 6.92 -7.27
CA GLY A 392 1.63 6.92 -6.10
C GLY A 392 0.81 8.19 -5.94
N VAL A 393 0.33 8.40 -4.73
CA VAL A 393 -0.67 9.45 -4.46
C VAL A 393 -0.11 10.89 -4.48
N ILE A 394 1.19 11.07 -4.68
CA ILE A 394 1.77 12.39 -4.94
C ILE A 394 1.32 12.99 -6.27
N LEU A 395 0.88 12.14 -7.22
CA LEU A 395 0.43 12.54 -8.54
C LEU A 395 -0.87 13.34 -8.48
N ALA A 396 -0.98 14.35 -9.32
CA ALA A 396 -2.16 15.21 -9.45
C ALA A 396 -3.38 14.48 -10.05
N HIS A 397 -4.51 15.18 -10.11
CA HIS A 397 -5.75 14.80 -10.79
C HIS A 397 -6.42 13.54 -10.28
N GLN A 398 -6.22 13.15 -9.01
CA GLN A 398 -6.86 11.99 -8.43
C GLN A 398 -7.29 12.24 -6.98
N ASP A 399 -8.51 11.83 -6.63
CA ASP A 399 -9.00 11.79 -5.26
C ASP A 399 -9.12 10.33 -4.80
N TRP A 400 -7.98 9.76 -4.38
CA TRP A 400 -7.93 8.38 -3.93
C TRP A 400 -8.82 8.11 -2.72
N ILE A 401 -9.13 9.14 -1.92
CA ILE A 401 -9.99 9.02 -0.73
C ILE A 401 -11.43 8.74 -1.16
N ARG A 402 -11.96 9.55 -2.09
CA ARG A 402 -13.32 9.40 -2.62
C ARG A 402 -13.43 8.24 -3.59
N GLY A 403 -12.45 8.09 -4.47
CA GLY A 403 -12.36 6.98 -5.43
C GLY A 403 -12.12 5.62 -4.78
N ARG A 404 -11.63 5.60 -3.53
CA ARG A 404 -11.16 4.37 -2.88
C ARG A 404 -10.22 3.61 -3.80
N SER A 405 -9.16 4.30 -4.24
CA SER A 405 -8.25 3.84 -5.30
C SER A 405 -6.77 3.96 -4.91
N GLY A 406 -6.48 4.26 -3.64
CA GLY A 406 -5.12 4.63 -3.22
C GLY A 406 -4.07 3.55 -3.48
N THR A 407 -4.38 2.27 -3.22
CA THR A 407 -3.47 1.16 -3.49
C THR A 407 -3.33 0.88 -4.99
N GLY A 408 -4.41 1.02 -5.75
CA GLY A 408 -4.40 0.89 -7.20
C GLY A 408 -3.52 1.94 -7.88
N ILE A 409 -3.70 3.20 -7.51
CA ILE A 409 -2.83 4.27 -7.98
C ILE A 409 -1.37 3.96 -7.60
N ALA A 410 -1.12 3.56 -6.36
CA ALA A 410 0.23 3.28 -5.88
C ALA A 410 0.91 2.14 -6.66
N ILE A 411 0.23 1.01 -6.84
CA ILE A 411 0.78 -0.19 -7.51
C ILE A 411 0.92 0.06 -9.01
N ALA A 412 -0.14 0.51 -9.68
CA ALA A 412 -0.14 0.67 -11.13
C ALA A 412 0.84 1.75 -11.61
N THR A 413 0.90 2.90 -10.90
CA THR A 413 1.84 3.96 -11.28
C THR A 413 3.29 3.61 -10.96
N ALA A 414 3.54 2.85 -9.89
CA ALA A 414 4.88 2.32 -9.59
C ALA A 414 5.36 1.34 -10.67
N PHE A 415 4.48 0.46 -11.14
CA PHE A 415 4.77 -0.46 -12.23
C PHE A 415 5.21 0.30 -13.49
N LYS A 416 4.43 1.31 -13.89
CA LYS A 416 4.75 2.13 -15.06
C LYS A 416 6.05 2.91 -14.87
N ALA A 417 6.24 3.55 -13.71
CA ALA A 417 7.44 4.32 -13.43
C ALA A 417 8.71 3.44 -13.49
N VAL A 418 8.65 2.20 -12.98
CA VAL A 418 9.76 1.25 -13.06
C VAL A 418 9.98 0.79 -14.50
N THR A 419 8.93 0.49 -15.26
CA THR A 419 9.04 0.11 -16.68
C THR A 419 9.69 1.22 -17.51
N GLU A 420 9.34 2.47 -17.27
CA GLU A 420 9.97 3.60 -17.98
C GLU A 420 11.41 3.87 -17.51
N ALA A 421 11.68 3.66 -16.20
CA ALA A 421 13.05 3.73 -15.69
C ALA A 421 13.93 2.62 -16.29
N GLU A 422 13.43 1.39 -16.43
CA GLU A 422 14.12 0.28 -17.09
C GLU A 422 14.48 0.63 -18.53
N ARG A 423 13.53 1.13 -19.31
CA ARG A 423 13.77 1.58 -20.71
C ARG A 423 14.83 2.67 -20.78
N PHE A 424 14.77 3.63 -19.86
CA PHE A 424 15.77 4.69 -19.76
C PHE A 424 17.18 4.13 -19.46
N LEU A 425 17.30 3.20 -18.52
CA LEU A 425 18.57 2.58 -18.14
C LEU A 425 19.14 1.72 -19.28
N ALA A 426 18.31 0.94 -19.98
CA ALA A 426 18.72 0.12 -21.12
C ALA A 426 19.21 0.97 -22.31
N GLY A 427 18.56 2.07 -22.63
CA GLY A 427 18.96 2.97 -23.70
C GLY A 427 20.34 3.61 -23.47
N ARG A 428 20.81 3.69 -22.23
CA ARG A 428 22.16 4.19 -21.91
C ARG A 428 23.25 3.14 -22.03
N GLN A 429 22.95 1.88 -21.75
CA GLN A 429 23.93 0.80 -21.92
C GLN A 429 24.35 0.61 -23.38
N THR A 430 23.44 0.92 -24.31
CA THR A 430 23.71 0.86 -25.75
C THR A 430 24.50 2.06 -26.30
N MET A 431 24.60 3.15 -25.53
CA MET A 431 25.32 4.38 -25.93
C MET A 431 26.77 4.47 -25.43
N VAL A 432 27.28 3.51 -24.64
CA VAL A 432 28.68 3.41 -24.26
C VAL A 432 29.41 2.70 -25.42
N PRO A 433 30.27 3.36 -26.22
CA PRO A 433 31.02 2.70 -27.29
C PRO A 433 31.95 1.64 -26.70
N GLY A 434 31.94 0.47 -27.29
CA GLY A 434 32.58 -0.75 -26.83
C GLY A 434 34.03 -0.54 -26.39
N ALA A 435 34.36 -1.07 -25.24
CA ALA A 435 35.72 -1.47 -24.93
C ALA A 435 36.07 -2.62 -25.88
N SER A 436 36.97 -2.36 -26.84
CA SER A 436 37.60 -3.39 -27.68
C SER A 436 38.21 -4.48 -26.79
N PRO A 437 38.05 -5.75 -27.10
CA PRO A 437 38.75 -6.80 -26.39
C PRO A 437 40.23 -6.63 -26.62
N LEU A 438 41.00 -6.46 -25.55
CA LEU A 438 42.45 -6.55 -25.56
C LEU A 438 42.83 -7.94 -26.11
N GLN A 439 43.37 -7.97 -27.31
CA GLN A 439 44.06 -9.14 -27.86
C GLN A 439 45.33 -9.34 -27.06
N CYS A 440 45.36 -10.41 -26.25
CA CYS A 440 46.62 -10.96 -25.75
C CYS A 440 47.37 -11.60 -26.89
N HIS A 441 48.55 -11.07 -27.17
CA HIS A 441 49.61 -11.78 -27.87
C HIS A 441 50.53 -12.47 -26.87
#